data_1ce551b97d5ab71bcbdba6980fd22058
#
_entry.id   1ce551b97d5ab71bcbdba6980fd22058
#
_cell.length_a   1.000
_cell.length_b   1.000
_cell.length_c   1.000
_cell.angle_alpha   90.00
_cell.angle_beta   90.00
_cell.angle_gamma   90.00
#
_symmetry.space_group_name_H-M   'P 1'
#
loop_
_entity.id
_entity.type
_entity.pdbx_description
1 polymer ?
#
loop_
_entity_poly.entity_id
_entity_poly.type
_entity_poly.pdbx_seq_one_letter_code
_entity_poly.pdbx_strand_id
1 'polypeptide(L)'
;VITPSHNPPEDGGYKYNPPHGGPADTDVTAKIERAANAYMEAAMKGVARLPYERARRASSTHLHDYIRPYIADLGNAVDMALVRSSGVKIGIDPLGGAAVHYWQPLIEHYGINATIVNDAVDPTFRFMTADWDGKIRMDCSSPYAMQSLISLKDNFDVAFACDTDHDRHGIVTRSAGLMNPNHYLAV
;
A
#
# COMPACT_ATOMS: atom_id res chain seq x y z
N VAL A 1 -0.01 -4.08 -12.09
CA VAL A 1 0.61 -3.95 -10.77
C VAL A 1 0.94 -5.34 -10.24
N ILE A 2 2.13 -5.53 -9.68
CA ILE A 2 2.53 -6.79 -9.02
C ILE A 2 2.37 -6.54 -7.52
N THR A 3 1.40 -7.21 -6.90
CA THR A 3 1.09 -7.04 -5.48
C THR A 3 0.23 -8.20 -4.96
N PRO A 4 0.54 -8.75 -3.79
CA PRO A 4 -0.36 -9.66 -3.06
C PRO A 4 -1.37 -8.90 -2.20
N SER A 5 -1.44 -7.55 -2.34
CA SER A 5 -2.25 -6.67 -1.47
C SER A 5 -1.83 -6.86 0.01
N HIS A 6 -2.77 -7.19 0.89
CA HIS A 6 -2.57 -7.40 2.33
C HIS A 6 -2.29 -8.86 2.71
N ASN A 7 -2.19 -9.76 1.75
CA ASN A 7 -2.01 -11.19 1.99
C ASN A 7 -0.65 -11.49 2.65
N PRO A 8 -0.47 -12.72 3.22
CA PRO A 8 0.79 -13.13 3.79
C PRO A 8 2.00 -12.93 2.86
N PRO A 9 3.22 -12.74 3.42
CA PRO A 9 4.43 -12.44 2.62
C PRO A 9 4.79 -13.52 1.58
N GLU A 10 4.35 -14.75 1.78
CA GLU A 10 4.56 -15.86 0.84
C GLU A 10 3.64 -15.82 -0.38
N ASP A 11 2.58 -15.03 -0.35
CA ASP A 11 1.63 -14.92 -1.45
C ASP A 11 2.16 -13.98 -2.55
N GLY A 12 1.82 -14.30 -3.80
CA GLY A 12 2.01 -13.43 -4.95
C GLY A 12 0.67 -12.88 -5.46
N GLY A 13 0.74 -11.89 -6.32
CA GLY A 13 -0.45 -11.35 -6.95
C GLY A 13 -0.15 -10.48 -8.16
N TYR A 14 -1.15 -10.36 -9.03
CA TYR A 14 -1.09 -9.51 -10.21
C TYR A 14 -2.44 -8.83 -10.43
N LYS A 15 -2.44 -7.51 -10.45
CA LYS A 15 -3.62 -6.69 -10.78
C LYS A 15 -3.43 -6.07 -12.17
N TYR A 16 -4.41 -6.23 -13.05
CA TYR A 16 -4.45 -5.59 -14.36
C TYR A 16 -5.45 -4.44 -14.34
N ASN A 17 -4.99 -3.26 -14.73
CA ASN A 17 -5.81 -2.08 -14.88
C ASN A 17 -5.87 -1.70 -16.36
N PRO A 18 -7.04 -1.78 -17.03
CA PRO A 18 -7.24 -1.33 -18.40
C PRO A 18 -7.01 0.19 -18.56
N PRO A 19 -7.01 0.71 -19.80
CA PRO A 19 -6.73 2.14 -20.07
C PRO A 19 -7.63 3.14 -19.35
N HIS A 20 -8.83 2.72 -18.89
CA HIS A 20 -9.71 3.59 -18.08
C HIS A 20 -9.23 3.75 -16.62
N GLY A 21 -8.16 3.05 -16.20
CA GLY A 21 -7.51 3.21 -14.89
C GLY A 21 -8.09 2.39 -13.75
N GLY A 22 -9.34 1.94 -13.83
CA GLY A 22 -9.99 1.11 -12.82
C GLY A 22 -9.55 -0.37 -12.88
N PRO A 23 -9.98 -1.20 -11.92
CA PRO A 23 -9.72 -2.64 -11.98
C PRO A 23 -10.41 -3.27 -13.20
N ALA A 24 -9.79 -4.31 -13.76
CA ALA A 24 -10.35 -5.05 -14.88
C ALA A 24 -11.56 -5.88 -14.46
N ASP A 25 -12.55 -5.95 -15.35
CA ASP A 25 -13.71 -6.82 -15.18
C ASP A 25 -13.32 -8.31 -15.23
N THR A 26 -14.18 -9.15 -14.68
CA THR A 26 -13.93 -10.60 -14.53
C THR A 26 -13.77 -11.33 -15.86
N ASP A 27 -14.42 -10.87 -16.92
CA ASP A 27 -14.24 -11.46 -18.27
C ASP A 27 -12.84 -11.21 -18.84
N VAL A 28 -12.24 -10.06 -18.53
CA VAL A 28 -10.86 -9.71 -18.92
C VAL A 28 -9.86 -10.51 -18.08
N THR A 29 -10.02 -10.52 -16.76
CA THR A 29 -9.12 -11.25 -15.86
C THR A 29 -9.15 -12.75 -16.13
N ALA A 30 -10.33 -13.33 -16.39
CA ALA A 30 -10.47 -14.74 -16.78
C ALA A 30 -9.77 -15.09 -18.12
N LYS A 31 -9.69 -14.15 -19.06
CA LYS A 31 -8.92 -14.35 -20.31
C LYS A 31 -7.42 -14.37 -20.03
N ILE A 32 -6.95 -13.44 -19.18
CA ILE A 32 -5.54 -13.36 -18.79
C ILE A 32 -5.12 -14.62 -18.02
N GLU A 33 -5.95 -15.04 -17.06
CA GLU A 33 -5.71 -16.26 -16.28
C GLU A 33 -5.62 -17.50 -17.15
N ARG A 34 -6.57 -17.70 -18.06
CA ARG A 34 -6.53 -18.84 -19.00
C ARG A 34 -5.27 -18.84 -19.86
N ALA A 35 -4.86 -17.67 -20.36
CA ALA A 35 -3.65 -17.56 -21.16
C ALA A 35 -2.38 -17.86 -20.32
N ALA A 36 -2.32 -17.37 -19.09
CA ALA A 36 -1.21 -17.65 -18.19
C ALA A 36 -1.12 -19.14 -17.84
N ASN A 37 -2.25 -19.77 -17.50
CA ASN A 37 -2.32 -21.20 -17.21
C ASN A 37 -1.89 -22.05 -18.43
N ALA A 38 -2.31 -21.69 -19.63
CA ALA A 38 -1.89 -22.39 -20.86
C ALA A 38 -0.37 -22.32 -21.08
N TYR A 39 0.28 -21.18 -20.78
CA TYR A 39 1.74 -21.09 -20.80
C TYR A 39 2.39 -21.97 -19.73
N MET A 40 1.82 -22.02 -18.53
CA MET A 40 2.33 -22.87 -17.44
C MET A 40 2.22 -24.35 -17.81
N GLU A 41 1.09 -24.81 -18.32
CA GLU A 41 0.86 -26.18 -18.80
C GLU A 41 1.83 -26.57 -19.92
N ALA A 42 2.16 -25.61 -20.78
CA ALA A 42 3.17 -25.79 -21.85
C ALA A 42 4.63 -25.61 -21.35
N ALA A 43 4.89 -25.69 -20.04
CA ALA A 43 6.20 -25.45 -19.43
C ALA A 43 6.85 -24.14 -19.89
N MET A 44 6.03 -23.06 -19.99
CA MET A 44 6.43 -21.72 -20.43
C MET A 44 6.98 -21.66 -21.88
N LYS A 45 6.69 -22.67 -22.72
CA LYS A 45 7.09 -22.67 -24.12
C LYS A 45 6.43 -21.48 -24.84
N GLY A 46 7.23 -20.69 -25.54
CA GLY A 46 6.77 -19.48 -26.26
C GLY A 46 6.88 -18.19 -25.46
N VAL A 47 7.20 -18.26 -24.18
CA VAL A 47 7.48 -17.06 -23.38
C VAL A 47 8.91 -16.58 -23.64
N ALA A 48 9.04 -15.42 -24.28
CA ALA A 48 10.35 -14.79 -24.51
C ALA A 48 10.93 -14.26 -23.21
N ARG A 49 12.19 -14.59 -22.94
CA ARG A 49 12.92 -14.13 -21.74
C ARG A 49 14.24 -13.50 -22.13
N LEU A 50 14.59 -12.43 -21.42
CA LEU A 50 15.91 -11.80 -21.49
C LEU A 50 16.59 -11.90 -20.13
N PRO A 51 17.93 -12.10 -20.07
CA PRO A 51 18.67 -11.96 -18.82
C PRO A 51 18.43 -10.57 -18.21
N TYR A 52 18.25 -10.51 -16.91
CA TYR A 52 17.94 -9.27 -16.18
C TYR A 52 18.93 -8.14 -16.50
N GLU A 53 20.23 -8.44 -16.49
CA GLU A 53 21.27 -7.44 -16.75
C GLU A 53 21.21 -6.86 -18.18
N ARG A 54 20.74 -7.66 -19.15
CA ARG A 54 20.51 -7.18 -20.50
C ARG A 54 19.24 -6.32 -20.57
N ALA A 55 18.17 -6.78 -19.94
CA ALA A 55 16.91 -6.03 -19.90
C ALA A 55 17.06 -4.68 -19.21
N ARG A 56 17.75 -4.64 -18.08
CA ARG A 56 18.03 -3.42 -17.30
C ARG A 56 18.79 -2.33 -18.09
N ARG A 57 19.65 -2.74 -19.02
CA ARG A 57 20.46 -1.84 -19.86
C ARG A 57 19.84 -1.55 -21.22
N ALA A 58 18.68 -2.10 -21.52
CA ALA A 58 18.01 -1.86 -22.79
C ALA A 58 17.57 -0.40 -22.91
N SER A 59 17.62 0.14 -24.12
CA SER A 59 17.17 1.51 -24.41
C SER A 59 15.67 1.75 -24.14
N SER A 60 14.90 0.66 -24.05
CA SER A 60 13.47 0.68 -23.67
C SER A 60 13.22 0.61 -22.16
N THR A 61 14.26 0.48 -21.34
CA THR A 61 14.13 0.44 -19.88
C THR A 61 14.54 1.78 -19.28
N HIS A 62 13.59 2.44 -18.65
CA HIS A 62 13.77 3.77 -18.04
C HIS A 62 13.46 3.73 -16.56
N LEU A 63 14.23 4.49 -15.75
CA LEU A 63 13.85 4.80 -14.38
C LEU A 63 12.83 5.93 -14.39
N HIS A 64 11.84 5.85 -13.52
CA HIS A 64 10.83 6.87 -13.34
C HIS A 64 10.64 7.18 -11.86
N ASP A 65 10.61 8.48 -11.53
CA ASP A 65 10.29 8.95 -10.18
C ASP A 65 8.78 9.07 -10.04
N TYR A 66 8.16 8.15 -9.32
CA TYR A 66 6.72 8.19 -9.03
C TYR A 66 6.38 9.05 -7.81
N ILE A 67 7.36 9.33 -6.94
CA ILE A 67 7.12 9.97 -5.65
C ILE A 67 6.89 11.46 -5.81
N ARG A 68 7.85 12.17 -6.39
CA ARG A 68 7.80 13.63 -6.49
C ARG A 68 6.62 14.15 -7.29
N PRO A 69 6.32 13.64 -8.50
CA PRO A 69 5.16 14.08 -9.27
C PRO A 69 3.84 13.83 -8.53
N TYR A 70 3.70 12.67 -7.87
CA TYR A 70 2.52 12.36 -7.08
C TYR A 70 2.31 13.36 -5.93
N ILE A 71 3.36 13.62 -5.15
CA ILE A 71 3.29 14.57 -4.03
C ILE A 71 2.96 15.98 -4.53
N ALA A 72 3.58 16.42 -5.61
CA ALA A 72 3.32 17.76 -6.17
C ALA A 72 1.87 17.93 -6.66
N ASP A 73 1.25 16.84 -7.16
CA ASP A 73 -0.11 16.85 -7.68
C ASP A 73 -1.19 16.64 -6.60
N LEU A 74 -0.82 16.16 -5.43
CA LEU A 74 -1.77 15.78 -4.37
C LEU A 74 -2.64 16.96 -3.91
N GLY A 75 -2.14 18.19 -3.96
CA GLY A 75 -2.90 19.40 -3.66
C GLY A 75 -4.11 19.63 -4.57
N ASN A 76 -4.19 18.98 -5.73
CA ASN A 76 -5.37 19.02 -6.60
C ASN A 76 -6.51 18.10 -6.12
N ALA A 77 -6.22 17.13 -5.27
CA ALA A 77 -7.19 16.17 -4.75
C ALA A 77 -7.54 16.42 -3.29
N VAL A 78 -6.59 16.94 -2.50
CA VAL A 78 -6.73 17.14 -1.06
C VAL A 78 -6.34 18.56 -0.67
N ASP A 79 -7.16 19.21 0.17
CA ASP A 79 -6.82 20.52 0.74
C ASP A 79 -5.71 20.39 1.79
N MET A 80 -4.48 20.31 1.30
CA MET A 80 -3.29 20.16 2.15
C MET A 80 -3.02 21.42 2.99
N ALA A 81 -3.52 22.59 2.57
CA ALA A 81 -3.42 23.82 3.37
C ALA A 81 -4.31 23.75 4.61
N LEU A 82 -5.51 23.19 4.47
CA LEU A 82 -6.40 22.94 5.61
C LEU A 82 -5.80 21.91 6.57
N VAL A 83 -5.28 20.79 6.06
CA VAL A 83 -4.61 19.76 6.87
C VAL A 83 -3.47 20.39 7.68
N ARG A 84 -2.60 21.17 7.04
CA ARG A 84 -1.49 21.86 7.71
C ARG A 84 -1.97 22.83 8.78
N SER A 85 -2.98 23.66 8.47
CA SER A 85 -3.46 24.71 9.39
C SER A 85 -4.27 24.15 10.56
N SER A 86 -4.79 22.94 10.46
CA SER A 86 -5.58 22.29 11.52
C SER A 86 -4.76 22.01 12.78
N GLY A 87 -3.45 21.85 12.64
CA GLY A 87 -2.55 21.47 13.75
C GLY A 87 -2.76 20.05 14.27
N VAL A 88 -3.65 19.27 13.67
CA VAL A 88 -3.94 17.87 14.05
C VAL A 88 -2.66 17.05 14.05
N LYS A 89 -2.40 16.35 15.13
CA LYS A 89 -1.25 15.47 15.27
C LYS A 89 -1.57 14.09 14.71
N ILE A 90 -0.93 13.74 13.60
CA ILE A 90 -1.23 12.54 12.81
C ILE A 90 -0.17 11.47 13.03
N GLY A 91 -0.59 10.23 13.30
CA GLY A 91 0.25 9.04 13.25
C GLY A 91 0.04 8.27 11.94
N ILE A 92 1.12 7.85 11.30
CA ILE A 92 1.08 7.15 10.00
C ILE A 92 1.83 5.83 10.11
N ASP A 93 1.16 4.72 9.80
CA ASP A 93 1.80 3.41 9.65
C ASP A 93 1.57 2.85 8.24
N PRO A 94 2.56 2.86 7.38
CA PRO A 94 2.46 2.30 6.04
C PRO A 94 2.52 0.76 6.01
N LEU A 95 2.54 0.08 7.16
CA LEU A 95 2.63 -1.37 7.32
C LEU A 95 3.73 -2.02 6.44
N GLY A 96 4.86 -1.31 6.26
CA GLY A 96 5.97 -1.79 5.43
C GLY A 96 5.69 -1.83 3.93
N GLY A 97 4.63 -1.18 3.48
CA GLY A 97 4.15 -1.24 2.09
C GLY A 97 4.81 -0.26 1.12
N ALA A 98 4.22 -0.16 -0.06
CA ALA A 98 4.77 0.59 -1.20
C ALA A 98 4.96 2.10 -0.94
N ALA A 99 4.17 2.69 -0.03
CA ALA A 99 4.26 4.11 0.27
C ALA A 99 5.22 4.47 1.42
N VAL A 100 5.98 3.55 1.98
CA VAL A 100 6.96 3.86 3.04
C VAL A 100 7.81 5.09 2.68
N HIS A 101 8.30 5.15 1.44
CA HIS A 101 9.16 6.25 0.98
C HIS A 101 8.40 7.50 0.51
N TYR A 102 7.07 7.49 0.47
CA TYR A 102 6.26 8.65 0.08
C TYR A 102 6.01 9.61 1.26
N TRP A 103 5.87 9.06 2.46
CA TRP A 103 5.38 9.82 3.61
C TRP A 103 6.33 10.91 4.07
N GLN A 104 7.61 10.62 4.20
CA GLN A 104 8.57 11.63 4.65
C GLN A 104 8.65 12.82 3.68
N PRO A 105 8.83 12.63 2.35
CA PRO A 105 8.79 13.74 1.40
C PRO A 105 7.45 14.50 1.37
N LEU A 106 6.33 13.81 1.60
CA LEU A 106 5.01 14.42 1.66
C LEU A 106 4.88 15.34 2.88
N ILE A 107 5.29 14.85 4.05
CA ILE A 107 5.29 15.62 5.31
C ILE A 107 6.13 16.89 5.15
N GLU A 108 7.32 16.76 4.56
CA GLU A 108 8.22 17.88 4.33
C GLU A 108 7.67 18.88 3.32
N HIS A 109 7.10 18.38 2.20
CA HIS A 109 6.57 19.23 1.13
C HIS A 109 5.40 20.10 1.60
N TYR A 110 4.46 19.51 2.34
CA TYR A 110 3.26 20.21 2.78
C TYR A 110 3.37 20.80 4.19
N GLY A 111 4.40 20.46 4.96
CA GLY A 111 4.61 20.94 6.33
C GLY A 111 3.49 20.52 7.28
N ILE A 112 2.98 19.29 7.13
CA ILE A 112 1.92 18.75 8.01
C ILE A 112 2.50 18.19 9.31
N ASN A 113 1.71 18.22 10.38
CA ASN A 113 2.09 17.69 11.68
C ASN A 113 1.84 16.17 11.74
N ALA A 114 2.71 15.41 11.12
CA ALA A 114 2.57 13.96 11.04
C ALA A 114 3.87 13.23 11.41
N THR A 115 3.73 12.04 11.96
CA THR A 115 4.83 11.17 12.37
C THR A 115 4.65 9.79 11.77
N ILE A 116 5.67 9.28 11.08
CA ILE A 116 5.72 7.89 10.62
C ILE A 116 6.13 7.04 11.82
N VAL A 117 5.26 6.09 12.20
CA VAL A 117 5.51 5.24 13.38
C VAL A 117 6.29 3.97 13.04
N ASN A 118 6.28 3.57 11.78
CA ASN A 118 7.05 2.44 11.27
C ASN A 118 7.47 2.72 9.82
N ASP A 119 8.77 2.84 9.58
CA ASP A 119 9.38 3.04 8.27
C ASP A 119 10.17 1.80 7.78
N ALA A 120 10.00 0.67 8.47
CA ALA A 120 10.72 -0.55 8.14
C ALA A 120 10.26 -1.15 6.80
N VAL A 121 11.23 -1.49 5.95
CA VAL A 121 11.03 -2.29 4.74
C VAL A 121 11.69 -3.65 4.95
N ASP A 122 10.88 -4.64 5.23
CA ASP A 122 11.34 -6.02 5.44
C ASP A 122 10.41 -6.97 4.68
N PRO A 123 10.87 -7.66 3.62
CA PRO A 123 10.04 -8.54 2.81
C PRO A 123 9.47 -9.73 3.58
N THR A 124 9.94 -10.00 4.78
CA THR A 124 9.38 -11.02 5.68
C THR A 124 8.30 -10.48 6.61
N PHE A 125 8.14 -9.15 6.70
CA PHE A 125 7.19 -8.46 7.58
C PHE A 125 7.23 -8.92 9.04
N ARG A 126 8.37 -9.39 9.54
CA ARG A 126 8.51 -9.94 10.90
C ARG A 126 8.27 -8.92 12.03
N PHE A 127 8.19 -7.62 11.71
CA PHE A 127 7.82 -6.57 12.64
C PHE A 127 6.30 -6.55 12.92
N MET A 128 5.50 -7.24 12.10
CA MET A 128 4.05 -7.32 12.26
C MET A 128 3.67 -8.36 13.31
N THR A 129 2.56 -8.12 13.99
CA THR A 129 1.93 -9.12 14.85
C THR A 129 1.19 -10.15 13.99
N ALA A 130 1.39 -11.44 14.31
CA ALA A 130 0.68 -12.49 13.61
C ALA A 130 -0.83 -12.48 13.97
N ASP A 131 -1.66 -12.78 13.00
CA ASP A 131 -3.09 -13.00 13.19
C ASP A 131 -3.35 -14.25 14.08
N TRP A 132 -4.61 -14.45 14.43
CA TRP A 132 -5.07 -15.56 15.27
C TRP A 132 -4.70 -16.96 14.71
N ASP A 133 -4.49 -17.08 13.40
CA ASP A 133 -4.09 -18.33 12.74
C ASP A 133 -2.56 -18.47 12.56
N GLY A 134 -1.79 -17.56 13.16
CA GLY A 134 -0.33 -17.54 13.13
C GLY A 134 0.27 -16.96 11.85
N LYS A 135 -0.54 -16.45 10.92
CA LYS A 135 -0.07 -15.81 9.70
C LYS A 135 0.08 -14.31 9.88
N ILE A 136 1.05 -13.74 9.18
CA ILE A 136 1.21 -12.29 9.08
C ILE A 136 0.39 -11.80 7.90
N ARG A 137 -0.47 -10.80 8.14
CA ARG A 137 -1.21 -10.06 7.11
C ARG A 137 -1.09 -8.58 7.37
N MET A 138 -0.97 -7.80 6.31
CA MET A 138 -0.89 -6.34 6.39
C MET A 138 -2.28 -5.73 6.17
N ASP A 139 -3.29 -6.31 6.82
CA ASP A 139 -4.69 -5.90 6.71
C ASP A 139 -4.99 -4.81 7.75
N CYS A 140 -5.20 -3.58 7.30
CA CYS A 140 -5.49 -2.44 8.16
C CYS A 140 -6.88 -2.49 8.85
N SER A 141 -7.70 -3.50 8.58
CA SER A 141 -8.92 -3.80 9.33
C SER A 141 -8.69 -4.80 10.47
N SER A 142 -7.56 -5.51 10.48
CA SER A 142 -7.21 -6.47 11.52
C SER A 142 -6.66 -5.77 12.77
N PRO A 143 -7.22 -6.05 13.96
CA PRO A 143 -6.66 -5.54 15.21
C PRO A 143 -5.25 -6.09 15.50
N TYR A 144 -4.87 -7.21 14.93
CA TYR A 144 -3.52 -7.78 15.04
C TYR A 144 -2.52 -6.97 14.22
N ALA A 145 -2.81 -6.73 12.94
CA ALA A 145 -1.97 -5.89 12.09
C ALA A 145 -1.83 -4.47 12.63
N MET A 146 -2.92 -3.93 13.20
CA MET A 146 -3.00 -2.59 13.74
C MET A 146 -2.51 -2.47 15.19
N GLN A 147 -2.08 -3.54 15.83
CA GLN A 147 -1.75 -3.57 17.27
C GLN A 147 -0.69 -2.52 17.65
N SER A 148 0.35 -2.39 16.86
CA SER A 148 1.40 -1.38 17.08
C SER A 148 0.80 0.03 17.10
N LEU A 149 0.01 0.38 16.09
CA LEU A 149 -0.61 1.69 15.99
C LEU A 149 -1.66 1.93 17.08
N ILE A 150 -2.46 0.91 17.43
CA ILE A 150 -3.44 0.97 18.52
C ILE A 150 -2.76 1.27 19.85
N SER A 151 -1.58 0.69 20.11
CA SER A 151 -0.81 0.94 21.33
C SER A 151 -0.33 2.39 21.48
N LEU A 152 -0.24 3.12 20.37
CA LEU A 152 0.20 4.50 20.27
C LEU A 152 -0.96 5.51 20.19
N LYS A 153 -2.20 5.07 20.30
CA LYS A 153 -3.40 5.89 20.09
C LYS A 153 -3.43 7.20 20.88
N ASP A 154 -2.86 7.20 22.09
CA ASP A 154 -2.84 8.38 22.96
C ASP A 154 -1.77 9.40 22.57
N ASN A 155 -0.87 9.06 21.68
CA ASN A 155 0.19 9.94 21.18
C ASN A 155 -0.28 10.86 20.04
N PHE A 156 -1.44 10.60 19.43
CA PHE A 156 -1.96 11.28 18.25
C PHE A 156 -3.40 11.72 18.46
N ASP A 157 -3.85 12.71 17.69
CA ASP A 157 -5.27 13.06 17.61
C ASP A 157 -6.01 12.06 16.73
N VAL A 158 -5.37 11.68 15.64
CA VAL A 158 -5.79 10.61 14.73
C VAL A 158 -4.56 9.87 14.22
N ALA A 159 -4.67 8.57 14.07
CA ALA A 159 -3.65 7.80 13.39
C ALA A 159 -4.30 6.89 12.35
N PHE A 160 -3.56 6.54 11.30
CA PHE A 160 -4.04 5.62 10.29
C PHE A 160 -2.91 4.73 9.77
N ALA A 161 -3.31 3.58 9.27
CA ALA A 161 -2.46 2.69 8.51
C ALA A 161 -3.06 2.42 7.14
N CYS A 162 -2.20 2.09 6.18
CA CYS A 162 -2.61 1.59 4.88
C CYS A 162 -2.08 0.18 4.68
N ASP A 163 -2.80 -0.64 3.90
CA ASP A 163 -2.28 -1.93 3.48
C ASP A 163 -1.10 -1.77 2.51
N THR A 164 -0.43 -2.84 2.15
CA THR A 164 0.86 -2.75 1.46
C THR A 164 0.83 -2.12 0.08
N ASP A 165 -0.26 -2.20 -0.65
CA ASP A 165 -0.45 -1.51 -1.94
C ASP A 165 -1.31 -0.23 -1.87
N HIS A 166 -1.64 0.20 -0.65
CA HIS A 166 -2.26 1.49 -0.31
C HIS A 166 -3.63 1.74 -0.94
N ASP A 167 -4.39 0.69 -1.24
CA ASP A 167 -5.77 0.83 -1.71
C ASP A 167 -6.81 0.73 -0.58
N ARG A 168 -6.38 0.45 0.65
CA ARG A 168 -7.19 0.39 1.87
C ARG A 168 -6.52 1.13 3.02
N HIS A 169 -7.33 1.53 4.01
CA HIS A 169 -6.85 2.18 5.21
C HIS A 169 -7.65 1.76 6.45
N GLY A 170 -7.02 1.90 7.60
CA GLY A 170 -7.64 1.74 8.91
C GLY A 170 -7.35 2.95 9.79
N ILE A 171 -8.32 3.42 10.55
CA ILE A 171 -8.23 4.61 11.39
C ILE A 171 -8.22 4.24 12.85
N VAL A 172 -7.31 4.87 13.61
CA VAL A 172 -7.18 4.73 15.05
C VAL A 172 -7.37 6.09 15.71
N THR A 173 -8.23 6.14 16.73
CA THR A 173 -8.45 7.34 17.55
C THR A 173 -8.30 7.01 19.03
N ARG A 174 -8.10 8.03 19.87
CA ARG A 174 -8.01 7.85 21.33
C ARG A 174 -9.27 7.21 21.90
N SER A 175 -10.45 7.67 21.47
CA SER A 175 -11.73 7.25 22.03
C SER A 175 -12.20 5.88 21.55
N ALA A 176 -11.94 5.54 20.28
CA ALA A 176 -12.46 4.29 19.68
C ALA A 176 -11.39 3.19 19.56
N GLY A 177 -10.09 3.54 19.71
CA GLY A 177 -9.05 2.62 19.26
C GLY A 177 -9.14 2.42 17.75
N LEU A 178 -9.10 1.19 17.27
CA LEU A 178 -9.37 0.88 15.86
C LEU A 178 -10.85 1.09 15.55
N MET A 179 -11.13 2.02 14.64
CA MET A 179 -12.49 2.33 14.21
C MET A 179 -13.02 1.27 13.26
N ASN A 180 -14.33 0.97 13.36
CA ASN A 180 -15.00 0.10 12.41
C ASN A 180 -15.05 0.80 11.04
N PRO A 181 -14.60 0.15 9.93
CA PRO A 181 -14.61 0.73 8.59
C PRO A 181 -15.97 1.28 8.16
N ASN A 182 -17.06 0.61 8.52
CA ASN A 182 -18.41 1.06 8.17
C ASN A 182 -18.77 2.45 8.76
N HIS A 183 -18.08 2.87 9.83
CA HIS A 183 -18.34 4.17 10.45
C HIS A 183 -17.62 5.30 9.70
N TYR A 184 -16.34 5.16 9.42
CA TYR A 184 -15.58 6.24 8.80
C TYR A 184 -15.72 6.30 7.27
N LEU A 185 -16.09 5.19 6.62
CA LEU A 185 -16.40 5.19 5.19
C LEU A 185 -17.79 5.76 4.86
N ALA A 186 -18.63 5.96 5.86
CA ALA A 186 -19.96 6.56 5.71
C ALA A 186 -19.95 8.10 5.82
N VAL A 187 -18.82 8.69 6.13
CA VAL A 187 -18.60 10.15 6.24
C VAL A 187 -17.99 10.66 4.94
#